data_6eb66cac94696322efe58a35e725f972
#
_entry.id   6eb66cac94696322efe58a35e725f972
#
_cell.length_a   1.000
_cell.length_b   1.000
_cell.length_c   1.000
_cell.angle_alpha   90.00
_cell.angle_beta   90.00
_cell.angle_gamma   90.00
#
_symmetry.space_group_name_H-M   'P 1'
#
loop_
_entity.id
_entity.type
_entity.pdbx_description
1 polymer ?
#
loop_
_entity_poly.entity_id
_entity_poly.type
_entity_poly.pdbx_seq_one_letter_code
_entity_poly.pdbx_strand_id
1 'polypeptide(L)'
;MGKVQCMSVLKALSEINRLRIMRLLLKDGRSVSEIATRLKMSEYNVSKHLRILKEAGLLEMERAGKQRRYSVSPGLKDRLAANQNVLQLDCCTFRFDKLPR
;
A
#
# COMPACT_ATOMS: atom_id res chain seq x y z
N MET A 1 -10.74 7.90 -1.93
CA MET A 1 -9.87 8.40 -0.87
C MET A 1 -10.38 9.76 -0.42
N GLY A 2 -10.51 10.00 0.86
CA GLY A 2 -10.82 11.33 1.37
C GLY A 2 -9.64 12.29 1.16
N LYS A 3 -9.52 13.26 2.04
CA LYS A 3 -8.36 14.17 1.98
C LYS A 3 -7.10 13.41 2.33
N VAL A 4 -6.36 13.01 1.31
CA VAL A 4 -5.05 12.39 1.51
C VAL A 4 -4.02 13.51 1.52
N GLN A 5 -3.35 13.67 2.63
CA GLN A 5 -2.31 14.67 2.73
C GLN A 5 -1.11 14.24 1.91
N CYS A 6 -0.70 15.10 1.00
CA CYS A 6 0.37 14.82 0.06
C CYS A 6 1.64 14.36 0.77
N MET A 7 2.07 15.07 1.81
CA MET A 7 3.29 14.74 2.51
C MET A 7 3.22 13.39 3.22
N SER A 8 2.06 13.04 3.79
CA SER A 8 1.88 11.74 4.44
C SER A 8 2.01 10.60 3.45
N VAL A 9 1.42 10.75 2.27
CA VAL A 9 1.50 9.74 1.22
C VAL A 9 2.92 9.63 0.69
N LEU A 10 3.55 10.76 0.40
CA LEU A 10 4.93 10.77 -0.10
C LEU A 10 5.88 10.11 0.90
N LYS A 11 5.73 10.44 2.17
CA LYS A 11 6.55 9.85 3.23
C LYS A 11 6.33 8.33 3.32
N ALA A 12 5.08 7.89 3.25
CA ALA A 12 4.75 6.48 3.30
C ALA A 12 5.34 5.70 2.12
N LEU A 13 5.40 6.31 0.95
CA LEU A 13 5.91 5.69 -0.27
C LEU A 13 7.43 5.87 -0.46
N SER A 14 8.11 6.58 0.41
CA SER A 14 9.53 6.89 0.27
C SER A 14 10.46 5.84 0.86
N GLU A 15 10.01 4.58 0.95
CA GLU A 15 10.79 3.49 1.51
C GLU A 15 10.58 2.24 0.64
N ILE A 16 11.69 1.59 0.27
CA ILE A 16 11.69 0.51 -0.71
C ILE A 16 10.77 -0.66 -0.35
N ASN A 17 10.75 -1.07 0.92
CA ASN A 17 9.94 -2.20 1.34
C ASN A 17 8.45 -1.87 1.31
N ARG A 18 8.09 -0.62 1.58
CA ARG A 18 6.69 -0.20 1.45
C ARG A 18 6.24 -0.19 -0.01
N LEU A 19 7.13 0.19 -0.92
CA LEU A 19 6.82 0.10 -2.36
C LEU A 19 6.64 -1.34 -2.81
N ARG A 20 7.47 -2.24 -2.31
CA ARG A 20 7.34 -3.67 -2.60
C ARG A 20 6.01 -4.24 -2.11
N ILE A 21 5.60 -3.83 -0.91
CA ILE A 21 4.31 -4.24 -0.34
C ILE A 21 3.17 -3.69 -1.21
N MET A 22 3.22 -2.42 -1.58
CA MET A 22 2.19 -1.83 -2.42
C MET A 22 2.05 -2.57 -3.75
N ARG A 23 3.17 -2.91 -4.38
CA ARG A 23 3.15 -3.66 -5.63
C ARG A 23 2.45 -5.00 -5.48
N LEU A 24 2.77 -5.71 -4.40
CA LEU A 24 2.15 -7.01 -4.13
C LEU A 24 0.64 -6.87 -3.91
N LEU A 25 0.22 -5.91 -3.10
CA LEU A 25 -1.18 -5.72 -2.76
C LEU A 25 -2.02 -5.14 -3.90
N LEU A 26 -1.41 -4.50 -4.88
CA LEU A 26 -2.12 -4.04 -6.06
C LEU A 26 -2.70 -5.19 -6.87
N LYS A 27 -2.13 -6.38 -6.75
CA LYS A 27 -2.66 -7.58 -7.40
C LYS A 27 -3.88 -8.11 -6.67
N ASP A 28 -3.75 -8.35 -5.37
CA ASP A 28 -4.87 -8.73 -4.50
C ASP A 28 -4.48 -8.53 -3.03
N GLY A 29 -5.48 -8.56 -2.15
CA GLY A 29 -5.25 -8.43 -0.73
C GLY A 29 -4.54 -9.65 -0.14
N ARG A 30 -3.81 -9.45 0.96
CA ARG A 30 -3.03 -10.52 1.59
C ARG A 30 -2.93 -10.33 3.09
N SER A 31 -2.71 -11.43 3.80
CA SER A 31 -2.44 -11.39 5.23
C SER A 31 -0.99 -10.99 5.50
N VAL A 32 -0.70 -10.60 6.75
CA VAL A 32 0.66 -10.26 7.17
C VAL A 32 1.62 -11.41 6.90
N SER A 33 1.23 -12.64 7.24
CA SER A 33 2.10 -13.80 7.05
C SER A 33 2.38 -14.08 5.59
N GLU A 34 1.39 -13.91 4.72
CA GLU A 34 1.59 -14.08 3.28
C GLU A 34 2.57 -13.06 2.72
N ILE A 35 2.43 -11.80 3.13
CA ILE A 35 3.33 -10.74 2.69
C ILE A 35 4.75 -11.03 3.17
N ALA A 36 4.90 -11.40 4.44
CA ALA A 36 6.20 -11.70 5.03
C ALA A 36 6.91 -12.83 4.29
N THR A 37 6.18 -13.89 3.98
CA THR A 37 6.71 -15.04 3.25
C THR A 37 7.12 -14.65 1.84
N ARG A 38 6.25 -13.93 1.13
CA ARG A 38 6.51 -13.55 -0.27
C ARG A 38 7.70 -12.61 -0.40
N LEU A 39 7.83 -11.66 0.52
CA LEU A 39 8.87 -10.63 0.44
C LEU A 39 10.11 -10.97 1.27
N LYS A 40 10.10 -12.12 1.95
CA LYS A 40 11.22 -12.59 2.80
C LYS A 40 11.55 -11.56 3.88
N MET A 41 10.52 -11.11 4.57
CA MET A 41 10.63 -10.14 5.66
C MET A 41 10.03 -10.74 6.92
N SER A 42 10.40 -10.19 8.08
CA SER A 42 9.76 -10.58 9.34
C SER A 42 8.33 -10.04 9.39
N GLU A 43 7.43 -10.75 10.06
CA GLU A 43 6.06 -10.27 10.25
C GLU A 43 6.03 -8.96 11.04
N TYR A 44 6.96 -8.80 11.98
CA TYR A 44 7.08 -7.58 12.74
C TYR A 44 7.33 -6.37 11.84
N ASN A 45 8.30 -6.48 10.95
CA ASN A 45 8.64 -5.40 10.01
C ASN A 45 7.51 -5.14 9.02
N VAL A 46 6.90 -6.21 8.49
CA VAL A 46 5.75 -6.08 7.60
C VAL A 46 4.62 -5.33 8.29
N SER A 47 4.31 -5.70 9.54
CA SER A 47 3.25 -5.04 10.31
C SER A 47 3.51 -3.56 10.48
N LYS A 48 4.75 -3.17 10.75
CA LYS A 48 5.12 -1.75 10.87
C LYS A 48 4.90 -0.99 9.58
N HIS A 49 5.32 -1.56 8.45
CA HIS A 49 5.12 -0.93 7.15
C HIS A 49 3.65 -0.84 6.77
N LEU A 50 2.88 -1.89 7.03
CA LEU A 50 1.45 -1.89 6.75
C LEU A 50 0.71 -0.82 7.55
N ARG A 51 1.10 -0.64 8.81
CA ARG A 51 0.50 0.38 9.64
C ARG A 51 0.74 1.79 9.07
N ILE A 52 1.97 2.08 8.65
CA ILE A 52 2.30 3.37 8.06
C ILE A 52 1.49 3.61 6.78
N LEU A 53 1.42 2.61 5.92
CA LEU A 53 0.65 2.71 4.67
C LEU A 53 -0.84 2.89 4.95
N LYS A 54 -1.38 2.19 5.94
CA LYS A 54 -2.79 2.30 6.32
C LYS A 54 -3.08 3.70 6.88
N GLU A 55 -2.23 4.20 7.75
CA GLU A 55 -2.41 5.53 8.34
C GLU A 55 -2.34 6.64 7.29
N ALA A 56 -1.61 6.42 6.21
CA ALA A 56 -1.55 7.37 5.10
C ALA A 56 -2.76 7.27 4.16
N GLY A 57 -3.67 6.33 4.41
CA GLY A 57 -4.87 6.16 3.59
C GLY A 57 -4.68 5.32 2.34
N LEU A 58 -3.54 4.67 2.20
CA LEU A 58 -3.24 3.87 1.01
C LEU A 58 -3.76 2.45 1.09
N LEU A 59 -3.89 1.92 2.29
CA LEU A 59 -4.38 0.56 2.54
C LEU A 59 -5.53 0.58 3.51
N GLU A 60 -6.33 -0.49 3.43
CA GLU A 60 -7.34 -0.79 4.43
C GLU A 60 -7.12 -2.21 4.93
N MET A 61 -7.70 -2.51 6.07
CA MET A 61 -7.54 -3.80 6.72
C MET A 61 -8.91 -4.34 7.13
N GLU A 62 -9.12 -5.64 6.92
CA GLU A 62 -10.28 -6.32 7.45
C GLU A 62 -9.83 -7.59 8.18
N ARG A 63 -10.64 -8.03 9.12
CA ARG A 63 -10.39 -9.29 9.81
C ARG A 63 -11.02 -10.45 9.04
N ALA A 64 -10.20 -11.47 8.80
CA ALA A 64 -10.64 -12.72 8.18
C ALA A 64 -10.27 -13.84 9.15
N GLY A 65 -11.18 -14.19 10.07
CA GLY A 65 -10.91 -15.13 11.14
C GLY A 65 -9.88 -14.56 12.10
N LYS A 66 -8.79 -15.31 12.31
CA LYS A 66 -7.69 -14.88 13.20
C LYS A 66 -6.67 -14.02 12.48
N GLN A 67 -6.80 -13.86 11.16
CA GLN A 67 -5.83 -13.12 10.36
C GLN A 67 -6.35 -11.74 10.05
N ARG A 68 -5.40 -10.83 9.82
CA ARG A 68 -5.67 -9.48 9.31
C ARG A 68 -5.27 -9.45 7.85
N ARG A 69 -6.23 -9.12 7.00
CA ARG A 69 -6.01 -9.02 5.57
C ARG A 69 -5.93 -7.57 5.16
N TYR A 70 -4.85 -7.22 4.48
CA TYR A 70 -4.64 -5.85 3.99
C TYR A 70 -4.83 -5.79 2.50
N SER A 71 -5.42 -4.70 2.03
CA SER A 71 -5.66 -4.46 0.61
C SER A 71 -5.52 -2.98 0.31
N VAL A 72 -5.31 -2.66 -0.97
CA VAL A 72 -5.25 -1.28 -1.42
C VAL A 72 -6.63 -0.65 -1.24
N SER A 73 -6.67 0.58 -0.73
CA SER A 73 -7.92 1.31 -0.51
C SER A 73 -8.72 1.40 -1.80
N PRO A 74 -10.06 1.18 -1.77
CA PRO A 74 -10.87 1.19 -2.99
C PRO A 74 -10.76 2.51 -3.76
N GLY A 75 -10.72 3.64 -3.07
CA GLY A 75 -10.58 4.95 -3.71
C GLY A 75 -9.25 5.06 -4.45
N LEU A 76 -8.16 4.56 -3.89
CA LEU A 76 -6.88 4.55 -4.57
C LEU A 76 -6.91 3.62 -5.78
N LYS A 77 -7.50 2.43 -5.60
CA LYS A 77 -7.62 1.45 -6.67
C LYS A 77 -8.35 2.03 -7.87
N ASP A 78 -9.47 2.72 -7.61
CA ASP A 78 -10.27 3.34 -8.66
C ASP A 78 -9.51 4.45 -9.37
N ARG A 79 -8.79 5.29 -8.62
CA ARG A 79 -7.98 6.35 -9.20
C ARG A 79 -6.88 5.82 -10.10
N LEU A 80 -6.21 4.75 -9.66
CA LEU A 80 -5.15 4.14 -10.45
C LEU A 80 -5.70 3.50 -11.72
N ALA A 81 -6.85 2.84 -11.65
CA ALA A 81 -7.50 2.26 -12.83
C ALA A 81 -7.90 3.33 -13.82
N ALA A 82 -8.42 4.47 -13.34
CA ALA A 82 -8.87 5.55 -14.21
C ALA A 82 -7.71 6.35 -14.81
N ASN A 83 -6.52 6.29 -14.21
CA ASN A 83 -5.41 7.19 -14.53
C ASN A 83 -4.13 6.44 -14.91
N GLN A 84 -4.27 5.24 -15.43
CA GLN A 84 -3.16 4.41 -15.95
C GLN A 84 -2.06 4.17 -14.91
N ASN A 85 -2.47 3.85 -13.68
CA ASN A 85 -1.56 3.56 -12.55
C ASN A 85 -0.75 4.77 -12.09
N VAL A 86 -1.26 5.97 -12.34
CA VAL A 86 -0.65 7.21 -11.88
C VAL A 86 -1.49 7.79 -10.75
N LEU A 87 -0.86 8.08 -9.62
CA LEU A 87 -1.48 8.79 -8.51
C LEU A 87 -1.02 10.25 -8.55
N GLN A 88 -1.96 11.14 -8.81
CA GLN A 88 -1.68 12.57 -8.84
C GLN A 88 -2.02 13.18 -7.49
N LEU A 89 -1.02 13.74 -6.85
CA LEU A 89 -1.14 14.44 -5.57
C LEU A 89 -0.93 15.94 -5.79
N ASP A 90 -1.29 16.75 -4.80
CA ASP A 90 -1.09 18.20 -4.91
C ASP A 90 0.39 18.57 -5.04
N CYS A 91 1.28 17.80 -4.41
CA CYS A 91 2.70 18.13 -4.35
C CYS A 91 3.56 17.32 -5.33
N CYS A 92 3.04 16.23 -5.89
CA CYS A 92 3.81 15.37 -6.79
C CYS A 92 2.91 14.40 -7.53
N THR A 93 3.50 13.71 -8.51
CA THR A 93 2.85 12.63 -9.23
C THR A 93 3.65 11.35 -8.99
N PHE A 94 2.97 10.26 -8.68
CA PHE A 94 3.60 8.98 -8.40
C PHE A 94 3.11 7.91 -9.37
N ARG A 95 4.05 7.17 -9.96
CA ARG A 95 3.73 6.13 -10.94
C ARG A 95 3.84 4.75 -10.30
N PHE A 96 2.71 4.07 -10.21
CA PHE A 96 2.63 2.74 -9.61
C PHE A 96 2.97 1.62 -10.57
N ASP A 97 3.11 1.92 -11.86
CA ASP A 97 3.54 0.94 -12.87
C ASP A 97 5.05 0.69 -12.84
N LYS A 98 5.80 1.48 -12.09
CA LYS A 98 7.26 1.40 -12.00
C LYS A 98 7.75 0.97 -10.61
N LEU A 99 6.91 0.29 -9.84
CA LEU A 99 7.29 -0.11 -8.48
C LEU A 99 8.34 -1.23 -8.49
N PRO A 100 9.28 -1.23 -7.51
CA PRO A 100 10.27 -2.29 -7.38
C PRO A 100 9.63 -3.62 -6.98
N ARG A 101 10.27 -4.69 -7.36
CA ARG A 101 9.85 -6.05 -7.00
C ARG A 101 10.37 -6.46 -5.64
#